data_e8ed1dc4586f6a155e663ed30009e5ce
#
_entry.id   e8ed1dc4586f6a155e663ed30009e5ce
#
_cell.length_a   1.000
_cell.length_b   1.000
_cell.length_c   1.000
_cell.angle_alpha   90.00
_cell.angle_beta   90.00
_cell.angle_gamma   90.00
#
_symmetry.space_group_name_H-M   'P 1'
#
loop_
_entity.id
_entity.type
_entity.pdbx_description
1 polymer ?
#
loop_
_entity_poly.entity_id
_entity_poly.type
_entity_poly.pdbx_seq_one_letter_code
_entity_poly.pdbx_strand_id
1 'polypeptide(L)'
;MEIATLDEIVKQSLDFFAGSRPPSLDVSGFSYPFVIGSGNASHTGRIIFSGRAAIIGDESNFKALAEAYKEAIAQKLIRDTVVISASGEKDSVWEIEFAKSLGLKTTLLTCKPESSAAKISDTVYSYKSIAEPYTYNTSTYLGMILSASHENPADIKKFIETVSLPPNFGSYEAYAFVLPDTFQSIAPMVEIKRDELFGPHVMIRANSQGISRHAKFVHPWEHELVISVGNENPYFGHTDHRWFIPLPANAGFGLVECLTYYICGQIQRAKPQYFKEHITGFCTDYGPKAYGKPEKFEVIVPANG
;
A
#
# COMPACT_ATOMS: atom_id res chain seq x y z
N MET A 1 -24.92 -8.97 2.66
CA MET A 1 -23.67 -9.41 1.99
C MET A 1 -22.61 -9.51 3.08
N GLU A 2 -21.94 -10.63 3.18
CA GLU A 2 -20.86 -10.77 4.15
C GLU A 2 -19.61 -10.04 3.62
N ILE A 3 -19.09 -9.11 4.43
CA ILE A 3 -17.89 -8.35 4.08
C ILE A 3 -16.68 -9.15 4.56
N ALA A 4 -15.81 -9.54 3.64
CA ALA A 4 -14.58 -10.27 3.96
C ALA A 4 -13.65 -9.44 4.86
N THR A 5 -12.85 -10.11 5.68
CA THR A 5 -11.78 -9.46 6.45
C THR A 5 -10.53 -9.27 5.58
N LEU A 6 -9.63 -8.36 6.00
CA LEU A 6 -8.46 -8.02 5.19
C LEU A 6 -7.54 -9.24 4.96
N ASP A 7 -7.38 -10.13 5.93
CA ASP A 7 -6.59 -11.35 5.78
C ASP A 7 -7.19 -12.34 4.77
N GLU A 8 -8.53 -12.39 4.65
CA GLU A 8 -9.20 -13.17 3.61
C GLU A 8 -8.91 -12.60 2.23
N ILE A 9 -8.99 -11.28 2.08
CA ILE A 9 -8.71 -10.60 0.81
C ILE A 9 -7.24 -10.75 0.41
N VAL A 10 -6.30 -10.69 1.37
CA VAL A 10 -4.88 -10.98 1.10
C VAL A 10 -4.72 -12.37 0.49
N LYS A 11 -5.31 -13.40 1.10
CA LYS A 11 -5.23 -14.79 0.59
C LYS A 11 -5.88 -14.94 -0.79
N GLN A 12 -7.06 -14.35 -0.98
CA GLN A 12 -7.77 -14.35 -2.27
C GLN A 12 -6.96 -13.64 -3.36
N SER A 13 -6.31 -12.52 -3.03
CA SER A 13 -5.44 -11.79 -3.96
C SER A 13 -4.23 -12.62 -4.37
N LEU A 14 -3.61 -13.31 -3.42
CA LEU A 14 -2.47 -14.19 -3.70
C LEU A 14 -2.87 -15.39 -4.57
N ASP A 15 -4.03 -16.01 -4.31
CA ASP A 15 -4.59 -17.07 -5.17
C ASP A 15 -4.87 -16.57 -6.59
N PHE A 16 -5.44 -15.39 -6.70
CA PHE A 16 -5.72 -14.76 -7.99
C PHE A 16 -4.43 -14.54 -8.79
N PHE A 17 -3.39 -13.94 -8.19
CA PHE A 17 -2.13 -13.67 -8.88
C PHE A 17 -1.27 -14.92 -9.11
N ALA A 18 -1.48 -15.99 -8.36
CA ALA A 18 -0.87 -17.28 -8.67
C ALA A 18 -1.41 -17.86 -9.99
N GLY A 19 -2.70 -17.63 -10.30
CA GLY A 19 -3.35 -18.03 -11.55
C GLY A 19 -3.28 -16.99 -12.69
N SER A 20 -3.08 -15.71 -12.36
CA SER A 20 -3.10 -14.59 -13.33
C SER A 20 -1.96 -13.62 -13.02
N ARG A 21 -0.77 -13.90 -13.53
CA ARG A 21 0.40 -13.04 -13.29
C ARG A 21 0.19 -11.63 -13.81
N PRO A 22 0.56 -10.59 -13.04
CA PRO A 22 0.53 -9.21 -13.53
C PRO A 22 1.56 -9.00 -14.65
N PRO A 23 1.37 -7.97 -15.51
CA PRO A 23 2.37 -7.63 -16.52
C PRO A 23 3.71 -7.28 -15.85
N SER A 24 4.83 -7.72 -16.42
CA SER A 24 6.15 -7.37 -15.90
C SER A 24 6.44 -5.89 -16.09
N LEU A 25 6.87 -5.20 -15.04
CA LEU A 25 7.27 -3.81 -15.07
C LEU A 25 8.78 -3.72 -14.88
N ASP A 26 9.48 -3.33 -15.94
CA ASP A 26 10.91 -3.03 -15.85
C ASP A 26 11.13 -1.56 -15.47
N VAL A 27 11.49 -1.33 -14.21
CA VAL A 27 11.80 0.01 -13.71
C VAL A 27 13.20 0.49 -14.10
N SER A 28 14.05 -0.35 -14.70
CA SER A 28 15.42 0.01 -15.08
C SER A 28 15.46 1.01 -16.25
N GLY A 29 14.41 1.03 -17.07
CA GLY A 29 14.27 1.94 -18.20
C GLY A 29 14.03 3.41 -17.82
N PHE A 30 13.62 3.68 -16.57
CA PHE A 30 13.34 5.04 -16.11
C PHE A 30 14.60 5.68 -15.48
N SER A 31 14.94 6.89 -15.94
CA SER A 31 16.05 7.67 -15.39
C SER A 31 15.50 8.86 -14.61
N TYR A 32 15.64 8.84 -13.27
CA TYR A 32 15.16 9.90 -12.37
C TYR A 32 13.70 10.30 -12.60
N PRO A 33 12.75 9.37 -12.73
CA PRO A 33 11.37 9.74 -13.03
C PRO A 33 10.72 10.48 -11.87
N PHE A 34 9.75 11.34 -12.18
CA PHE A 34 8.70 11.65 -11.22
C PHE A 34 7.81 10.41 -11.06
N VAL A 35 7.52 10.04 -9.82
CA VAL A 35 6.59 8.95 -9.50
C VAL A 35 5.49 9.56 -8.63
N ILE A 36 4.30 9.65 -9.19
CA ILE A 36 3.20 10.44 -8.63
C ILE A 36 2.00 9.52 -8.36
N GLY A 37 1.37 9.70 -7.21
CA GLY A 37 0.15 8.99 -6.84
C GLY A 37 -0.38 9.46 -5.50
N SER A 38 -1.67 9.29 -5.25
CA SER A 38 -2.33 9.74 -4.02
C SER A 38 -2.45 8.62 -3.00
N GLY A 39 -2.17 8.89 -1.72
CA GLY A 39 -2.32 7.92 -0.62
C GLY A 39 -1.55 6.61 -0.86
N ASN A 40 -2.25 5.48 -0.86
CA ASN A 40 -1.63 4.16 -1.11
C ASN A 40 -0.87 4.09 -2.44
N ALA A 41 -1.31 4.80 -3.47
CA ALA A 41 -0.63 4.84 -4.77
C ALA A 41 0.76 5.47 -4.66
N SER A 42 0.93 6.54 -3.89
CA SER A 42 2.24 7.16 -3.63
C SER A 42 3.19 6.19 -2.92
N HIS A 43 2.70 5.48 -1.90
CA HIS A 43 3.50 4.48 -1.18
C HIS A 43 3.84 3.28 -2.07
N THR A 44 2.91 2.84 -2.92
CA THR A 44 3.17 1.80 -3.94
C THR A 44 4.27 2.24 -4.91
N GLY A 45 4.24 3.49 -5.37
CA GLY A 45 5.31 4.06 -6.19
C GLY A 45 6.66 4.04 -5.49
N ARG A 46 6.70 4.42 -4.22
CA ARG A 46 7.91 4.39 -3.39
C ARG A 46 8.46 2.97 -3.24
N ILE A 47 7.59 1.97 -3.16
CA ILE A 47 7.96 0.56 -3.10
C ILE A 47 8.52 0.10 -4.46
N ILE A 48 7.80 0.32 -5.54
CA ILE A 48 8.18 -0.10 -6.90
C ILE A 48 9.54 0.47 -7.30
N PHE A 49 9.81 1.71 -6.93
CA PHE A 49 11.07 2.40 -7.22
C PHE A 49 12.07 2.35 -6.06
N SER A 50 11.87 1.46 -5.07
CA SER A 50 12.83 1.29 -3.99
C SER A 50 14.18 0.81 -4.57
N GLY A 51 15.28 1.42 -4.12
CA GLY A 51 16.60 1.14 -4.68
C GLY A 51 16.89 1.82 -6.03
N ARG A 52 15.98 2.67 -6.52
CA ARG A 52 16.18 3.53 -7.70
C ARG A 52 16.06 5.00 -7.32
N ALA A 53 16.84 5.82 -8.01
CA ALA A 53 16.67 7.26 -7.88
C ALA A 53 15.38 7.70 -8.59
N ALA A 54 14.41 8.16 -7.82
CA ALA A 54 13.13 8.66 -8.29
C ALA A 54 12.68 9.83 -7.42
N ILE A 55 11.89 10.73 -7.98
CA ILE A 55 11.30 11.87 -7.29
C ILE A 55 9.85 11.51 -6.97
N ILE A 56 9.61 11.14 -5.71
CA ILE A 56 8.29 10.69 -5.26
C ILE A 56 7.44 11.89 -4.87
N GLY A 57 6.24 11.97 -5.42
CA GLY A 57 5.27 13.02 -5.12
C GLY A 57 3.83 12.49 -5.07
N ASP A 58 2.93 13.44 -4.85
CA ASP A 58 1.49 13.24 -4.83
C ASP A 58 0.77 14.46 -5.42
N GLU A 59 -0.55 14.42 -5.46
CA GLU A 59 -1.40 15.48 -5.98
C GLU A 59 -1.16 16.85 -5.31
N SER A 60 -0.68 16.86 -4.07
CA SER A 60 -0.48 18.10 -3.31
C SER A 60 0.81 18.84 -3.65
N ASN A 61 1.83 18.10 -4.11
CA ASN A 61 3.19 18.64 -4.23
C ASN A 61 3.83 18.49 -5.62
N PHE A 62 3.22 17.79 -6.57
CA PHE A 62 3.82 17.52 -7.88
C PHE A 62 4.24 18.80 -8.62
N LYS A 63 3.42 19.86 -8.60
CA LYS A 63 3.76 21.15 -9.24
C LYS A 63 4.98 21.82 -8.59
N ALA A 64 5.07 21.79 -7.27
CA ALA A 64 6.20 22.34 -6.53
C ALA A 64 7.49 21.53 -6.80
N LEU A 65 7.39 20.20 -6.86
CA LEU A 65 8.52 19.36 -7.26
C LEU A 65 8.99 19.66 -8.68
N ALA A 66 8.07 19.78 -9.63
CA ALA A 66 8.42 20.11 -11.02
C ALA A 66 9.13 21.47 -11.12
N GLU A 67 8.69 22.49 -10.39
CA GLU A 67 9.38 23.79 -10.33
C GLU A 67 10.76 23.67 -9.71
N ALA A 68 10.90 22.91 -8.61
CA ALA A 68 12.20 22.69 -7.96
C ALA A 68 13.21 21.96 -8.88
N TYR A 69 12.74 21.12 -9.77
CA TYR A 69 13.57 20.34 -10.71
C TYR A 69 13.52 20.87 -12.15
N LYS A 70 13.02 22.09 -12.39
CA LYS A 70 12.84 22.66 -13.74
C LYS A 70 14.09 22.65 -14.60
N GLU A 71 15.25 22.89 -14.03
CA GLU A 71 16.52 22.87 -14.77
C GLU A 71 16.92 21.44 -15.18
N ALA A 72 16.70 20.46 -14.32
CA ALA A 72 16.93 19.04 -14.63
C ALA A 72 15.99 18.54 -15.74
N ILE A 73 14.75 19.04 -15.77
CA ILE A 73 13.80 18.80 -16.86
C ILE A 73 14.30 19.46 -18.15
N ALA A 74 14.68 20.73 -18.10
CA ALA A 74 15.19 21.46 -19.27
C ALA A 74 16.46 20.83 -19.85
N GLN A 75 17.34 20.29 -19.01
CA GLN A 75 18.54 19.56 -19.39
C GLN A 75 18.26 18.09 -19.79
N LYS A 76 17.01 17.66 -19.77
CA LYS A 76 16.58 16.28 -20.08
C LYS A 76 17.22 15.20 -19.18
N LEU A 77 17.60 15.53 -17.97
CA LEU A 77 18.01 14.58 -16.94
C LEU A 77 16.77 13.85 -16.38
N ILE A 78 15.65 14.55 -16.26
CA ILE A 78 14.33 14.01 -15.96
C ILE A 78 13.53 14.01 -17.26
N ARG A 79 13.07 12.83 -17.68
CA ARG A 79 12.36 12.64 -18.96
C ARG A 79 11.00 11.97 -18.80
N ASP A 80 10.78 11.34 -17.66
CA ASP A 80 9.65 10.43 -17.44
C ASP A 80 8.85 10.84 -16.22
N THR A 81 7.54 10.64 -16.30
CA THR A 81 6.63 10.66 -15.16
C THR A 81 5.86 9.33 -15.14
N VAL A 82 5.87 8.66 -14.02
CA VAL A 82 5.06 7.47 -13.75
C VAL A 82 3.94 7.88 -12.80
N VAL A 83 2.71 7.82 -13.28
CA VAL A 83 1.51 8.09 -12.48
C VAL A 83 0.90 6.77 -12.06
N ILE A 84 0.59 6.62 -10.78
CA ILE A 84 -0.06 5.45 -10.22
C ILE A 84 -1.45 5.82 -9.76
N SER A 85 -2.45 5.22 -10.39
CA SER A 85 -3.85 5.48 -10.07
C SER A 85 -4.72 4.27 -10.39
N ALA A 86 -5.28 3.63 -9.37
CA ALA A 86 -6.14 2.47 -9.57
C ALA A 86 -7.31 2.74 -10.52
N SER A 87 -7.96 3.89 -10.39
CA SER A 87 -9.10 4.29 -11.22
C SER A 87 -8.70 4.97 -12.54
N GLY A 88 -7.51 5.58 -12.60
CA GLY A 88 -7.11 6.41 -13.73
C GLY A 88 -8.02 7.64 -13.96
N GLU A 89 -8.66 8.10 -12.89
CA GLU A 89 -9.56 9.25 -12.89
C GLU A 89 -9.07 10.29 -11.84
N LYS A 90 -9.84 11.33 -11.60
CA LYS A 90 -9.55 12.38 -10.62
C LYS A 90 -8.21 13.06 -10.91
N ASP A 91 -7.30 13.07 -9.92
CA ASP A 91 -6.04 13.77 -9.98
C ASP A 91 -5.10 13.24 -11.06
N SER A 92 -5.14 11.94 -11.37
CA SER A 92 -4.28 11.34 -12.38
C SER A 92 -4.43 11.96 -13.78
N VAL A 93 -5.59 12.53 -14.10
CA VAL A 93 -5.81 13.19 -15.38
C VAL A 93 -4.97 14.47 -15.48
N TRP A 94 -5.14 15.38 -14.52
CA TRP A 94 -4.36 16.63 -14.53
C TRP A 94 -2.86 16.40 -14.32
N GLU A 95 -2.47 15.38 -13.56
CA GLU A 95 -1.06 14.99 -13.35
C GLU A 95 -0.40 14.58 -14.67
N ILE A 96 -1.08 13.77 -15.48
CA ILE A 96 -0.60 13.39 -16.83
C ILE A 96 -0.55 14.61 -17.75
N GLU A 97 -1.60 15.43 -17.79
CA GLU A 97 -1.64 16.64 -18.62
C GLU A 97 -0.50 17.61 -18.25
N PHE A 98 -0.29 17.80 -16.95
CA PHE A 98 0.78 18.66 -16.44
C PHE A 98 2.17 18.10 -16.80
N ALA A 99 2.41 16.80 -16.61
CA ALA A 99 3.66 16.16 -17.01
C ALA A 99 3.94 16.35 -18.51
N LYS A 100 2.92 16.17 -19.35
CA LYS A 100 3.03 16.42 -20.81
C LYS A 100 3.32 17.87 -21.15
N SER A 101 2.74 18.82 -20.43
CA SER A 101 3.02 20.24 -20.64
C SER A 101 4.48 20.61 -20.36
N LEU A 102 5.17 19.81 -19.53
CA LEU A 102 6.60 19.91 -19.25
C LEU A 102 7.48 19.15 -20.26
N GLY A 103 6.87 18.50 -21.26
CA GLY A 103 7.58 17.68 -22.26
C GLY A 103 8.07 16.33 -21.71
N LEU A 104 7.49 15.84 -20.61
CA LEU A 104 7.83 14.56 -20.02
C LEU A 104 7.01 13.43 -20.66
N LYS A 105 7.65 12.28 -20.85
CA LYS A 105 6.96 11.05 -21.25
C LYS A 105 6.16 10.52 -20.06
N THR A 106 4.92 10.09 -20.31
CA THR A 106 3.99 9.66 -19.27
C THR A 106 3.73 8.17 -19.31
N THR A 107 3.82 7.52 -18.16
CA THR A 107 3.44 6.12 -17.96
C THR A 107 2.40 6.06 -16.86
N LEU A 108 1.27 5.42 -17.15
CA LEU A 108 0.20 5.19 -16.17
C LEU A 108 0.19 3.72 -15.72
N LEU A 109 0.18 3.50 -14.41
CA LEU A 109 -0.12 2.22 -13.79
C LEU A 109 -1.56 2.27 -13.26
N THR A 110 -2.47 1.45 -13.80
CA THR A 110 -3.90 1.54 -13.49
C THR A 110 -4.59 0.19 -13.52
N CYS A 111 -5.73 0.08 -12.83
CA CYS A 111 -6.66 -1.03 -12.98
C CYS A 111 -7.77 -0.77 -14.02
N LYS A 112 -7.80 0.41 -14.63
CA LYS A 112 -8.84 0.83 -15.60
C LYS A 112 -8.19 1.33 -16.90
N PRO A 113 -7.91 0.42 -17.87
CA PRO A 113 -7.24 0.79 -19.13
C PRO A 113 -8.05 1.74 -20.01
N GLU A 114 -9.37 1.83 -19.79
CA GLU A 114 -10.27 2.74 -20.53
C GLU A 114 -10.51 4.08 -19.83
N SER A 115 -9.78 4.34 -18.72
CA SER A 115 -9.92 5.57 -17.93
C SER A 115 -9.50 6.82 -18.69
N SER A 116 -9.90 7.98 -18.17
CA SER A 116 -9.55 9.28 -18.75
C SER A 116 -8.05 9.50 -18.82
N ALA A 117 -7.31 9.17 -17.75
CA ALA A 117 -5.85 9.27 -17.72
C ALA A 117 -5.19 8.28 -18.68
N ALA A 118 -5.73 7.05 -18.84
CA ALA A 118 -5.18 6.07 -19.77
C ALA A 118 -5.24 6.54 -21.22
N LYS A 119 -6.31 7.21 -21.62
CA LYS A 119 -6.50 7.72 -22.99
C LYS A 119 -5.48 8.80 -23.39
N ILE A 120 -4.93 9.49 -22.40
CA ILE A 120 -3.99 10.58 -22.64
C ILE A 120 -2.54 10.22 -22.27
N SER A 121 -2.28 9.06 -21.69
CA SER A 121 -0.93 8.58 -21.34
C SER A 121 -0.18 8.05 -22.54
N ASP A 122 1.14 8.16 -22.57
CA ASP A 122 1.98 7.63 -23.65
C ASP A 122 2.16 6.10 -23.52
N THR A 123 2.15 5.60 -22.29
CA THR A 123 2.24 4.15 -21.99
C THR A 123 1.28 3.82 -20.84
N VAL A 124 0.59 2.70 -20.94
CA VAL A 124 -0.33 2.22 -19.91
C VAL A 124 0.01 0.78 -19.53
N TYR A 125 0.23 0.56 -18.24
CA TYR A 125 0.27 -0.77 -17.64
C TYR A 125 -1.07 -1.03 -16.95
N SER A 126 -1.81 -2.02 -17.46
CA SER A 126 -3.10 -2.40 -16.92
C SER A 126 -2.98 -3.61 -16.00
N TYR A 127 -3.49 -3.46 -14.79
CA TYR A 127 -3.49 -4.48 -13.75
C TYR A 127 -4.90 -4.97 -13.47
N LYS A 128 -5.03 -6.26 -13.21
CA LYS A 128 -6.28 -6.86 -12.78
C LYS A 128 -6.42 -6.80 -11.27
N SER A 129 -7.66 -6.78 -10.79
CA SER A 129 -7.98 -6.87 -9.37
C SER A 129 -9.17 -7.79 -9.13
N ILE A 130 -9.31 -8.33 -7.92
CA ILE A 130 -10.50 -9.05 -7.49
C ILE A 130 -11.56 -8.07 -6.96
N ALA A 131 -12.78 -8.55 -6.75
CA ALA A 131 -13.77 -7.79 -6.00
C ALA A 131 -13.35 -7.74 -4.52
N GLU A 132 -13.24 -6.54 -3.96
CA GLU A 132 -12.78 -6.35 -2.60
C GLU A 132 -13.51 -5.19 -1.89
N PRO A 133 -13.60 -5.21 -0.55
CA PRO A 133 -14.23 -4.11 0.18
C PRO A 133 -13.57 -2.78 -0.13
N TYR A 134 -14.38 -1.72 -0.19
CA TYR A 134 -13.90 -0.36 -0.42
C TYR A 134 -12.82 -0.01 0.61
N THR A 135 -11.78 0.69 0.20
CA THR A 135 -10.56 1.04 0.94
C THR A 135 -9.52 -0.07 1.09
N TYR A 136 -9.88 -1.34 0.96
CA TYR A 136 -8.86 -2.40 1.13
C TYR A 136 -7.73 -2.27 0.11
N ASN A 137 -8.06 -2.10 -1.17
CA ASN A 137 -7.10 -1.88 -2.26
C ASN A 137 -5.94 -2.88 -2.28
N THR A 138 -6.17 -4.09 -1.75
CA THR A 138 -5.13 -5.10 -1.58
C THR A 138 -4.69 -5.65 -2.92
N SER A 139 -5.61 -6.26 -3.68
CA SER A 139 -5.28 -6.79 -5.00
C SER A 139 -4.85 -5.71 -5.98
N THR A 140 -5.43 -4.53 -5.84
CA THR A 140 -5.14 -3.36 -6.67
C THR A 140 -3.66 -3.00 -6.68
N TYR A 141 -3.04 -2.84 -5.51
CA TYR A 141 -1.64 -2.41 -5.42
C TYR A 141 -0.66 -3.58 -5.36
N LEU A 142 -1.06 -4.71 -4.79
CA LEU A 142 -0.24 -5.93 -4.79
C LEU A 142 0.14 -6.35 -6.22
N GLY A 143 -0.80 -6.30 -7.18
CA GLY A 143 -0.50 -6.60 -8.57
C GLY A 143 0.60 -5.70 -9.16
N MET A 144 0.59 -4.40 -8.82
CA MET A 144 1.60 -3.44 -9.26
C MET A 144 2.96 -3.74 -8.59
N ILE A 145 2.98 -4.06 -7.30
CA ILE A 145 4.21 -4.42 -6.57
C ILE A 145 4.81 -5.72 -7.12
N LEU A 146 3.99 -6.76 -7.30
CA LEU A 146 4.43 -8.04 -7.86
C LEU A 146 4.99 -7.91 -9.28
N SER A 147 4.48 -6.97 -10.07
CA SER A 147 4.96 -6.71 -11.43
C SER A 147 6.41 -6.23 -11.47
N ALA A 148 6.85 -5.52 -10.44
CA ALA A 148 8.21 -4.99 -10.31
C ALA A 148 9.11 -5.89 -9.46
N SER A 149 8.59 -6.52 -8.41
CA SER A 149 9.37 -7.39 -7.51
C SER A 149 9.57 -8.80 -8.06
N HIS A 150 8.67 -9.25 -8.96
CA HIS A 150 8.65 -10.61 -9.52
C HIS A 150 8.54 -11.73 -8.47
N GLU A 151 8.10 -11.40 -7.26
CA GLU A 151 7.85 -12.38 -6.20
C GLU A 151 6.75 -13.36 -6.63
N ASN A 152 6.86 -14.61 -6.15
CA ASN A 152 5.85 -15.64 -6.45
C ASN A 152 4.70 -15.57 -5.44
N PRO A 153 3.45 -15.27 -5.87
CA PRO A 153 2.31 -15.18 -4.97
C PRO A 153 2.03 -16.47 -4.19
N ALA A 154 2.26 -17.64 -4.78
CA ALA A 154 2.04 -18.91 -4.10
C ALA A 154 3.04 -19.13 -2.94
N ASP A 155 4.29 -18.70 -3.11
CA ASP A 155 5.29 -18.77 -2.05
C ASP A 155 4.98 -17.80 -0.92
N ILE A 156 4.51 -16.59 -1.26
CA ILE A 156 4.03 -15.60 -0.28
C ILE A 156 2.88 -16.20 0.54
N LYS A 157 1.87 -16.76 -0.13
CA LYS A 157 0.73 -17.38 0.55
C LYS A 157 1.16 -18.51 1.48
N LYS A 158 2.00 -19.41 0.98
CA LYS A 158 2.54 -20.52 1.78
C LYS A 158 3.26 -20.02 3.03
N PHE A 159 4.04 -18.95 2.92
CA PHE A 159 4.72 -18.34 4.07
C PHE A 159 3.71 -17.78 5.08
N ILE A 160 2.76 -16.97 4.64
CA ILE A 160 1.74 -16.37 5.50
C ILE A 160 0.95 -17.44 6.28
N GLU A 161 0.64 -18.57 5.65
CA GLU A 161 -0.08 -19.69 6.27
C GLU A 161 0.73 -20.41 7.36
N THR A 162 2.05 -20.20 7.42
CA THR A 162 2.88 -20.73 8.53
C THR A 162 2.89 -19.83 9.75
N VAL A 163 2.39 -18.60 9.65
CA VAL A 163 2.44 -17.62 10.73
C VAL A 163 1.41 -17.96 11.81
N SER A 164 1.90 -18.31 12.99
CA SER A 164 1.08 -18.61 14.16
C SER A 164 0.96 -17.39 15.05
N LEU A 165 -0.26 -17.01 15.41
CA LEU A 165 -0.52 -15.91 16.32
C LEU A 165 -0.05 -16.25 17.74
N PRO A 166 0.53 -15.29 18.48
CA PRO A 166 0.91 -15.54 19.87
C PRO A 166 -0.32 -15.69 20.78
N PRO A 167 -0.18 -16.32 21.94
CA PRO A 167 -1.23 -16.37 22.94
C PRO A 167 -1.78 -14.97 23.24
N ASN A 168 -3.06 -14.88 23.50
CA ASN A 168 -3.75 -13.62 23.84
C ASN A 168 -3.64 -12.51 22.78
N PHE A 169 -3.34 -12.85 21.52
CA PHE A 169 -3.21 -11.86 20.43
C PHE A 169 -4.36 -10.85 20.39
N GLY A 170 -5.59 -11.29 20.60
CA GLY A 170 -6.77 -10.41 20.58
C GLY A 170 -6.96 -9.55 21.82
N SER A 171 -6.23 -9.78 22.93
CA SER A 171 -6.39 -9.01 24.16
C SER A 171 -5.65 -7.67 24.16
N TYR A 172 -4.65 -7.48 23.27
CA TYR A 172 -3.89 -6.24 23.19
C TYR A 172 -4.74 -5.09 22.63
N GLU A 173 -4.53 -3.89 23.16
CA GLU A 173 -5.22 -2.67 22.73
C GLU A 173 -4.43 -1.90 21.67
N ALA A 174 -3.11 -2.15 21.60
CA ALA A 174 -2.20 -1.57 20.63
C ALA A 174 -1.30 -2.63 19.99
N TYR A 175 -0.90 -2.35 18.75
CA TYR A 175 0.02 -3.18 17.97
C TYR A 175 1.08 -2.29 17.32
N ALA A 176 2.36 -2.61 17.54
CA ALA A 176 3.47 -1.85 16.98
C ALA A 176 4.31 -2.75 16.05
N PHE A 177 4.29 -2.46 14.76
CA PHE A 177 5.15 -3.14 13.81
C PHE A 177 6.55 -2.52 13.78
N VAL A 178 7.57 -3.38 13.89
CA VAL A 178 8.98 -3.02 13.72
C VAL A 178 9.49 -3.77 12.50
N LEU A 179 9.67 -3.04 11.40
CA LEU A 179 10.06 -3.58 10.11
C LEU A 179 11.59 -3.43 9.89
N PRO A 180 12.23 -4.27 9.07
CA PRO A 180 13.56 -3.98 8.57
C PRO A 180 13.61 -2.62 7.87
N ASP A 181 14.72 -1.90 7.96
CA ASP A 181 14.86 -0.56 7.37
C ASP A 181 14.61 -0.57 5.86
N THR A 182 14.95 -1.65 5.17
CA THR A 182 14.68 -1.86 3.75
C THR A 182 13.20 -1.74 3.40
N PHE A 183 12.30 -2.14 4.31
CA PHE A 183 10.85 -2.14 4.10
C PHE A 183 10.12 -0.96 4.75
N GLN A 184 10.85 0.10 5.11
CA GLN A 184 10.27 1.31 5.71
C GLN A 184 9.08 1.88 4.92
N SER A 185 9.09 1.76 3.59
CA SER A 185 8.01 2.26 2.73
C SER A 185 6.66 1.57 2.94
N ILE A 186 6.62 0.42 3.62
CA ILE A 186 5.37 -0.28 3.97
C ILE A 186 4.72 0.31 5.22
N ALA A 187 5.50 0.90 6.13
CA ALA A 187 4.97 1.41 7.39
C ALA A 187 3.77 2.35 7.25
N PRO A 188 3.78 3.36 6.35
CA PRO A 188 2.61 4.22 6.15
C PRO A 188 1.37 3.46 5.64
N MET A 189 1.54 2.40 4.87
CA MET A 189 0.42 1.60 4.37
C MET A 189 -0.28 0.85 5.51
N VAL A 190 0.49 0.36 6.50
CA VAL A 190 -0.05 -0.25 7.72
C VAL A 190 -0.83 0.77 8.55
N GLU A 191 -0.34 2.00 8.66
CA GLU A 191 -1.02 3.08 9.38
C GLU A 191 -2.32 3.51 8.69
N ILE A 192 -2.34 3.53 7.36
CA ILE A 192 -3.57 3.74 6.58
C ILE A 192 -4.59 2.65 6.91
N LYS A 193 -4.18 1.38 7.01
CA LYS A 193 -5.09 0.28 7.39
C LYS A 193 -5.63 0.43 8.80
N ARG A 194 -4.85 0.97 9.75
CA ARG A 194 -5.36 1.35 11.08
C ARG A 194 -6.56 2.28 10.95
N ASP A 195 -6.40 3.38 10.23
CA ASP A 195 -7.43 4.41 10.12
C ASP A 195 -8.68 3.87 9.39
N GLU A 196 -8.48 3.09 8.34
CA GLU A 196 -9.55 2.50 7.55
C GLU A 196 -10.34 1.41 8.30
N LEU A 197 -9.66 0.54 9.03
CA LEU A 197 -10.29 -0.64 9.66
C LEU A 197 -10.80 -0.39 11.07
N PHE A 198 -10.13 0.47 11.82
CA PHE A 198 -10.36 0.60 13.26
C PHE A 198 -10.65 2.04 13.70
N GLY A 199 -10.29 3.04 12.89
CA GLY A 199 -10.38 4.43 13.30
C GLY A 199 -9.64 4.68 14.63
N PRO A 200 -10.26 5.35 15.61
CA PRO A 200 -9.61 5.64 16.90
C PRO A 200 -9.63 4.47 17.90
N HIS A 201 -10.25 3.33 17.56
CA HIS A 201 -10.55 2.26 18.53
C HIS A 201 -9.39 1.29 18.78
N VAL A 202 -8.48 1.13 17.81
CA VAL A 202 -7.32 0.25 17.97
C VAL A 202 -6.08 1.01 17.48
N MET A 203 -5.09 1.14 18.35
CA MET A 203 -3.83 1.77 17.96
C MET A 203 -2.98 0.77 17.17
N ILE A 204 -2.67 1.12 15.94
CA ILE A 204 -1.64 0.42 15.16
C ILE A 204 -0.62 1.45 14.71
N ARG A 205 0.65 1.17 14.93
CA ARG A 205 1.76 1.99 14.45
C ARG A 205 2.80 1.11 13.78
N ALA A 206 3.50 1.66 12.81
CA ALA A 206 4.54 0.95 12.09
C ALA A 206 5.77 1.84 11.90
N ASN A 207 6.94 1.30 12.17
CA ASN A 207 8.21 1.98 11.97
C ASN A 207 9.27 0.97 11.52
N SER A 208 10.31 1.44 10.85
CA SER A 208 11.49 0.60 10.69
C SER A 208 12.28 0.51 12.00
N GLN A 209 13.16 -0.48 12.06
CA GLN A 209 14.04 -0.69 13.21
C GLN A 209 14.91 0.55 13.49
N GLY A 210 15.44 1.17 12.43
CA GLY A 210 16.21 2.40 12.55
C GLY A 210 15.41 3.55 13.14
N ILE A 211 14.18 3.76 12.69
CA ILE A 211 13.28 4.81 13.21
C ILE A 211 12.84 4.49 14.64
N SER A 212 12.59 3.23 14.95
CA SER A 212 12.17 2.79 16.29
C SER A 212 13.15 3.20 17.39
N ARG A 213 14.45 3.26 17.10
CA ARG A 213 15.51 3.71 18.03
C ARG A 213 15.38 5.19 18.41
N HIS A 214 14.67 6.00 17.63
CA HIS A 214 14.49 7.43 17.91
C HIS A 214 13.30 7.68 18.84
N ALA A 215 13.37 7.14 20.06
CA ALA A 215 12.42 7.37 21.15
C ALA A 215 10.96 6.99 20.84
N LYS A 216 10.73 5.97 19.97
CA LYS A 216 9.36 5.52 19.66
C LYS A 216 8.77 4.62 20.75
N PHE A 217 9.59 4.11 21.67
CA PHE A 217 9.21 3.20 22.73
C PHE A 217 9.70 3.68 24.11
N VAL A 218 9.56 4.99 24.38
CA VAL A 218 9.91 5.61 25.68
C VAL A 218 9.06 5.02 26.81
N HIS A 219 7.82 4.71 26.54
CA HIS A 219 6.87 4.14 27.49
C HIS A 219 6.42 2.76 27.01
N PRO A 220 7.09 1.67 27.44
CA PRO A 220 6.58 0.32 27.22
C PRO A 220 5.22 0.16 27.91
N TRP A 221 4.26 -0.41 27.18
CA TRP A 221 2.91 -0.60 27.69
C TRP A 221 2.51 -2.07 27.63
N GLU A 222 1.99 -2.60 28.72
CA GLU A 222 1.61 -4.02 28.83
C GLU A 222 0.43 -4.42 27.93
N HIS A 223 -0.35 -3.45 27.44
CA HIS A 223 -1.43 -3.70 26.49
C HIS A 223 -1.00 -3.51 25.02
N GLU A 224 0.30 -3.31 24.75
CA GLU A 224 0.84 -3.21 23.39
C GLU A 224 1.64 -4.47 23.02
N LEU A 225 1.25 -5.11 21.91
CA LEU A 225 2.06 -6.15 21.28
C LEU A 225 3.05 -5.53 20.29
N VAL A 226 4.34 -5.77 20.48
CA VAL A 226 5.37 -5.35 19.53
C VAL A 226 5.68 -6.51 18.58
N ILE A 227 5.40 -6.30 17.31
CA ILE A 227 5.52 -7.28 16.21
C ILE A 227 6.78 -6.95 15.42
N SER A 228 7.86 -7.67 15.63
CA SER A 228 9.09 -7.51 14.87
C SER A 228 9.12 -8.48 13.68
N VAL A 229 9.42 -7.95 12.50
CA VAL A 229 9.43 -8.69 11.25
C VAL A 229 10.88 -8.75 10.73
N GLY A 230 11.34 -9.92 10.36
CA GLY A 230 12.67 -10.15 9.77
C GLY A 230 13.83 -10.07 10.76
N ASN A 231 13.88 -9.03 11.58
CA ASN A 231 14.90 -8.87 12.61
C ASN A 231 14.27 -8.98 13.99
N GLU A 232 14.85 -9.79 14.86
CA GLU A 232 14.41 -9.91 16.24
C GLU A 232 14.55 -8.58 16.99
N ASN A 233 13.55 -8.29 17.81
CA ASN A 233 13.51 -7.07 18.65
C ASN A 233 13.81 -7.41 20.11
N PRO A 234 15.03 -7.21 20.61
CA PRO A 234 15.35 -7.39 22.03
C PRO A 234 15.10 -6.15 22.91
N TYR A 235 14.73 -4.99 22.33
CA TYR A 235 14.76 -3.70 23.03
C TYR A 235 13.40 -3.01 23.17
N PHE A 236 12.57 -3.03 22.11
CA PHE A 236 11.38 -2.19 22.04
C PHE A 236 10.17 -2.86 22.68
N GLY A 237 9.38 -2.09 23.44
CA GLY A 237 8.17 -2.54 24.10
C GLY A 237 8.43 -3.41 25.35
N HIS A 238 7.35 -3.87 25.97
CA HIS A 238 7.40 -4.75 27.13
C HIS A 238 7.98 -6.13 26.76
N THR A 239 8.87 -6.68 27.57
CA THR A 239 9.64 -7.90 27.25
C THR A 239 8.74 -9.09 26.89
N ASP A 240 7.66 -9.29 27.66
CA ASP A 240 6.76 -10.44 27.51
C ASP A 240 5.72 -10.24 26.42
N HIS A 241 5.69 -9.06 25.79
CA HIS A 241 4.71 -8.68 24.75
C HIS A 241 5.41 -8.39 23.43
N ARG A 242 6.35 -9.27 23.04
CA ARG A 242 7.08 -9.22 21.78
C ARG A 242 6.80 -10.46 20.96
N TRP A 243 6.48 -10.25 19.70
CA TRP A 243 6.27 -11.31 18.73
C TRP A 243 7.22 -11.15 17.58
N PHE A 244 8.08 -12.13 17.37
CA PHE A 244 9.03 -12.13 16.27
C PHE A 244 8.56 -13.04 15.15
N ILE A 245 8.59 -12.52 13.91
CA ILE A 245 8.28 -13.25 12.69
C ILE A 245 9.52 -13.20 11.80
N PRO A 246 10.29 -14.29 11.70
CA PRO A 246 11.44 -14.36 10.82
C PRO A 246 10.98 -14.31 9.37
N LEU A 247 11.71 -13.60 8.51
CA LEU A 247 11.47 -13.57 7.07
C LEU A 247 12.40 -14.54 6.34
N PRO A 248 11.96 -15.13 5.22
CA PRO A 248 12.85 -15.87 4.34
C PRO A 248 13.90 -14.93 3.72
N ALA A 249 15.07 -15.46 3.39
CA ALA A 249 16.21 -14.68 2.88
C ALA A 249 15.90 -13.88 1.60
N ASN A 250 14.94 -14.36 0.81
CA ASN A 250 14.50 -13.74 -0.43
C ASN A 250 13.20 -12.94 -0.28
N ALA A 251 12.83 -12.53 0.93
CA ALA A 251 11.66 -11.71 1.17
C ALA A 251 11.76 -10.38 0.43
N GLY A 252 10.73 -10.05 -0.32
CA GLY A 252 10.56 -8.77 -0.99
C GLY A 252 9.40 -7.96 -0.42
N PHE A 253 9.09 -6.87 -1.08
CA PHE A 253 8.03 -5.96 -0.65
C PHE A 253 6.63 -6.58 -0.72
N GLY A 254 6.35 -7.43 -1.72
CA GLY A 254 5.07 -8.10 -1.84
C GLY A 254 4.79 -9.03 -0.65
N LEU A 255 5.81 -9.79 -0.21
CA LEU A 255 5.67 -10.63 0.97
C LEU A 255 5.44 -9.81 2.24
N VAL A 256 6.21 -8.75 2.47
CA VAL A 256 6.11 -7.95 3.71
C VAL A 256 4.81 -7.16 3.75
N GLU A 257 4.35 -6.60 2.62
CA GLU A 257 3.02 -5.98 2.52
C GLU A 257 1.90 -6.98 2.85
N CYS A 258 1.89 -8.13 2.17
CA CYS A 258 0.90 -9.16 2.41
C CYS A 258 0.91 -9.67 3.86
N LEU A 259 2.09 -9.86 4.45
CA LEU A 259 2.23 -10.27 5.85
C LEU A 259 1.63 -9.24 6.80
N THR A 260 1.98 -7.97 6.63
CA THR A 260 1.47 -6.89 7.50
C THR A 260 -0.04 -6.72 7.35
N TYR A 261 -0.57 -6.78 6.14
CA TYR A 261 -2.01 -6.72 5.89
C TYR A 261 -2.74 -7.97 6.42
N TYR A 262 -2.14 -9.15 6.30
CA TYR A 262 -2.67 -10.37 6.91
C TYR A 262 -2.79 -10.22 8.43
N ILE A 263 -1.77 -9.69 9.10
CA ILE A 263 -1.79 -9.45 10.54
C ILE A 263 -2.85 -8.39 10.91
N CYS A 264 -2.98 -7.30 10.15
CA CYS A 264 -4.07 -6.33 10.33
C CYS A 264 -5.44 -6.99 10.20
N GLY A 265 -5.63 -7.92 9.26
CA GLY A 265 -6.85 -8.72 9.13
C GLY A 265 -7.09 -9.64 10.33
N GLN A 266 -6.03 -10.24 10.89
CA GLN A 266 -6.15 -11.03 12.13
C GLN A 266 -6.53 -10.15 13.34
N ILE A 267 -6.01 -8.92 13.42
CA ILE A 267 -6.46 -7.93 14.42
C ILE A 267 -7.94 -7.62 14.19
N GLN A 268 -8.35 -7.40 12.94
CA GLN A 268 -9.75 -7.14 12.58
C GLN A 268 -10.69 -8.25 13.03
N ARG A 269 -10.28 -9.53 12.92
CA ARG A 269 -11.05 -10.69 13.42
C ARG A 269 -11.16 -10.71 14.94
N ALA A 270 -10.09 -10.31 15.62
CA ALA A 270 -10.00 -10.37 17.07
C ALA A 270 -10.67 -9.19 17.78
N LYS A 271 -11.05 -8.14 17.06
CA LYS A 271 -11.65 -6.91 17.57
C LYS A 271 -13.11 -6.76 17.15
N PRO A 272 -13.90 -5.87 17.78
CA PRO A 272 -15.23 -5.52 17.29
C PRO A 272 -15.19 -5.11 15.81
N GLN A 273 -16.26 -5.37 15.08
CA GLN A 273 -16.29 -5.27 13.63
C GLN A 273 -16.51 -3.82 13.14
N TYR A 274 -15.70 -2.88 13.63
CA TYR A 274 -15.81 -1.44 13.35
C TYR A 274 -15.97 -1.13 11.86
N PHE A 275 -15.12 -1.72 11.02
CA PHE A 275 -15.19 -1.52 9.58
C PHE A 275 -16.54 -1.97 9.00
N LYS A 276 -16.96 -3.20 9.32
CA LYS A 276 -18.20 -3.78 8.78
C LYS A 276 -19.45 -3.00 9.22
N GLU A 277 -19.43 -2.44 10.40
CA GLU A 277 -20.54 -1.66 10.95
C GLU A 277 -20.68 -0.28 10.29
N HIS A 278 -19.58 0.31 9.82
CA HIS A 278 -19.56 1.70 9.37
C HIS A 278 -19.35 1.90 7.86
N ILE A 279 -18.77 0.92 7.13
CA ILE A 279 -18.39 1.10 5.73
C ILE A 279 -19.57 1.43 4.81
N THR A 280 -20.75 0.88 5.06
CA THR A 280 -21.93 1.17 4.25
C THR A 280 -22.32 2.64 4.39
N GLY A 281 -22.37 3.17 5.62
CA GLY A 281 -22.65 4.59 5.86
C GLY A 281 -21.60 5.51 5.24
N PHE A 282 -20.31 5.14 5.35
CA PHE A 282 -19.23 5.88 4.70
C PHE A 282 -19.43 5.94 3.18
N CYS A 283 -19.68 4.80 2.51
CA CYS A 283 -19.84 4.74 1.07
C CYS A 283 -21.09 5.45 0.55
N THR A 284 -22.15 5.51 1.35
CA THR A 284 -23.43 6.12 0.92
C THR A 284 -23.53 7.60 1.19
N ASP A 285 -22.80 8.13 2.17
CA ASP A 285 -22.99 9.50 2.67
C ASP A 285 -21.66 10.26 2.79
N TYR A 286 -20.81 9.88 3.72
CA TYR A 286 -19.65 10.67 4.11
C TYR A 286 -18.57 10.71 3.03
N GLY A 287 -18.21 9.55 2.47
CA GLY A 287 -17.15 9.42 1.47
C GLY A 287 -17.45 10.22 0.19
N PRO A 288 -18.63 10.05 -0.46
CA PRO A 288 -18.99 10.83 -1.63
C PRO A 288 -18.94 12.34 -1.39
N LYS A 289 -19.44 12.81 -0.25
CA LYS A 289 -19.40 14.25 0.11
C LYS A 289 -17.98 14.76 0.27
N ALA A 290 -17.10 14.01 0.91
CA ALA A 290 -15.69 14.40 1.09
C ALA A 290 -14.96 14.57 -0.24
N TYR A 291 -15.34 13.80 -1.27
CA TYR A 291 -14.82 13.93 -2.63
C TYR A 291 -15.59 14.94 -3.51
N GLY A 292 -16.60 15.62 -2.96
CA GLY A 292 -17.45 16.53 -3.75
C GLY A 292 -18.25 15.82 -4.85
N LYS A 293 -18.50 14.52 -4.72
CA LYS A 293 -19.26 13.71 -5.66
C LYS A 293 -20.61 13.31 -5.10
N PRO A 294 -21.71 13.44 -5.88
CA PRO A 294 -23.04 13.05 -5.43
C PRO A 294 -23.30 11.55 -5.47
N GLU A 295 -22.49 10.80 -6.24
CA GLU A 295 -22.72 9.37 -6.46
C GLU A 295 -22.16 8.56 -5.29
N LYS A 296 -22.93 7.54 -4.87
CA LYS A 296 -22.52 6.60 -3.84
C LYS A 296 -21.33 5.77 -4.29
N PHE A 297 -20.46 5.43 -3.36
CA PHE A 297 -19.40 4.46 -3.62
C PHE A 297 -19.92 3.03 -3.44
N GLU A 298 -19.35 2.10 -4.19
CA GLU A 298 -19.61 0.67 -4.01
C GLU A 298 -18.93 0.18 -2.72
N VAL A 299 -19.69 -0.47 -1.83
CA VAL A 299 -19.13 -1.08 -0.61
C VAL A 299 -18.17 -2.24 -0.96
N ILE A 300 -18.50 -2.98 -2.00
CA ILE A 300 -17.60 -3.95 -2.63
C ILE A 300 -17.24 -3.40 -4.00
N VAL A 301 -15.99 -3.00 -4.16
CA VAL A 301 -15.46 -2.56 -5.45
C VAL A 301 -15.40 -3.78 -6.37
N PRO A 302 -16.05 -3.76 -7.54
CA PRO A 302 -16.08 -4.92 -8.41
C PRO A 302 -14.70 -5.25 -8.98
N ALA A 303 -14.49 -6.53 -9.26
CA ALA A 303 -13.31 -6.99 -9.99
C ALA A 303 -13.20 -6.29 -11.34
N ASN A 304 -11.98 -6.10 -11.79
CA ASN A 304 -11.68 -5.66 -13.13
C ASN A 304 -10.80 -6.72 -13.85
N GLY A 305 -11.21 -7.13 -15.02
CA GLY A 305 -10.45 -8.07 -15.84
C GLY A 305 -11.21 -9.26 -16.33
#